data_60b6a23ee411ad2f18bcb178ed9508c2
#
_entry.id   60b6a23ee411ad2f18bcb178ed9508c2
#
_cell.length_a   1.000
_cell.length_b   1.000
_cell.length_c   1.000
_cell.angle_alpha   90.00
_cell.angle_beta   90.00
_cell.angle_gamma   90.00
#
_symmetry.space_group_name_H-M   'P 1'
#
loop_
_entity.id
_entity.type
_entity.pdbx_description
1 polymer ?
#
loop_
_entity_poly.entity_id
_entity_poly.type
_entity_poly.pdbx_seq_one_letter_code
_entity_poly.pdbx_strand_id
1 'polypeptide(L)'
;MNRTARSIAIGLASLWLSSTSGHAQETPSFSKEQVAAGAELYAVNCAPCHGARMQDPGAAFNLRKFPPDQRERFVNSVTRGKNQMPPWGDFFKPDQIDALWAYVTTGER
;
A
#
# COMPACT_ATOMS: atom_id res chain seq x y z
N MET A 1 50.57 -16.36 60.76
CA MET A 1 49.49 -17.18 60.21
C MET A 1 48.69 -16.36 59.21
N ASN A 2 48.98 -16.59 57.96
CA ASN A 2 48.41 -15.80 56.86
C ASN A 2 47.11 -16.45 56.40
N ARG A 3 46.02 -15.76 56.54
CA ARG A 3 44.75 -16.13 55.90
C ARG A 3 44.58 -15.30 54.63
N THR A 4 44.88 -15.93 53.51
CA THR A 4 44.65 -15.40 52.18
C THR A 4 43.14 -15.45 51.88
N ALA A 5 42.49 -14.28 51.80
CA ALA A 5 41.14 -14.15 51.31
C ALA A 5 41.15 -14.23 49.79
N ARG A 6 40.50 -15.25 49.25
CA ARG A 6 40.25 -15.36 47.79
C ARG A 6 38.99 -14.59 47.45
N SER A 7 39.16 -13.47 46.78
CA SER A 7 38.05 -12.74 46.19
C SER A 7 37.57 -13.44 44.91
N ILE A 8 36.34 -13.92 44.96
CA ILE A 8 35.65 -14.46 43.80
C ILE A 8 34.98 -13.31 43.08
N ALA A 9 35.50 -12.92 41.93
CA ALA A 9 34.83 -11.94 41.05
C ALA A 9 33.72 -12.67 40.27
N ILE A 10 32.48 -12.36 40.62
CA ILE A 10 31.28 -12.81 39.85
C ILE A 10 31.11 -11.84 38.69
N GLY A 11 31.46 -12.28 37.48
CA GLY A 11 31.23 -11.55 36.27
C GLY A 11 29.74 -11.61 35.91
N LEU A 12 29.04 -10.48 35.99
CA LEU A 12 27.71 -10.34 35.44
C LEU A 12 27.80 -10.17 33.94
N ALA A 13 27.51 -11.25 33.21
CA ALA A 13 27.34 -11.21 31.78
C ALA A 13 25.96 -10.56 31.46
N SER A 14 26.01 -9.32 31.05
CA SER A 14 24.82 -8.62 30.57
C SER A 14 24.45 -9.16 29.17
N LEU A 15 23.40 -9.98 29.10
CA LEU A 15 22.78 -10.36 27.83
C LEU A 15 22.02 -9.14 27.28
N TRP A 16 22.56 -8.52 26.25
CA TRP A 16 21.82 -7.56 25.44
C TRP A 16 20.89 -8.33 24.51
N LEU A 17 19.60 -8.38 24.85
CA LEU A 17 18.59 -8.81 23.89
C LEU A 17 18.42 -7.69 22.87
N SER A 18 18.99 -7.88 21.68
CA SER A 18 18.70 -7.05 20.53
C SER A 18 17.30 -7.39 20.02
N SER A 19 16.32 -6.60 20.43
CA SER A 19 14.98 -6.66 19.85
C SER A 19 15.07 -6.13 18.42
N THR A 20 15.16 -7.01 17.45
CA THR A 20 14.96 -6.67 16.05
C THR A 20 13.48 -6.42 15.86
N SER A 21 13.08 -5.15 15.91
CA SER A 21 11.74 -4.73 15.49
C SER A 21 11.64 -4.96 13.98
N GLY A 22 11.11 -6.12 13.61
CA GLY A 22 10.74 -6.40 12.24
C GLY A 22 9.63 -5.41 11.85
N HIS A 23 9.93 -4.44 11.00
CA HIS A 23 8.93 -3.62 10.35
C HIS A 23 8.22 -4.54 9.35
N ALA A 24 7.11 -5.15 9.78
CA ALA A 24 6.16 -5.71 8.84
C ALA A 24 5.64 -4.52 8.02
N GLN A 25 5.80 -4.57 6.69
CA GLN A 25 5.15 -3.62 5.79
C GLN A 25 3.64 -3.82 5.99
N GLU A 26 3.01 -2.88 6.69
CA GLU A 26 1.57 -2.86 6.86
C GLU A 26 0.95 -2.66 5.47
N THR A 27 0.16 -3.63 5.04
CA THR A 27 -0.70 -3.46 3.87
C THR A 27 -1.62 -2.28 4.17
N PRO A 28 -1.67 -1.25 3.32
CA PRO A 28 -2.55 -0.11 3.57
C PRO A 28 -3.97 -0.60 3.83
N SER A 29 -4.51 -0.31 5.00
CA SER A 29 -5.90 -0.62 5.30
C SER A 29 -6.77 0.57 4.93
N PHE A 30 -7.81 0.34 4.14
CA PHE A 30 -8.77 1.35 3.73
C PHE A 30 -10.12 1.07 4.40
N SER A 31 -10.88 2.12 4.71
CA SER A 31 -12.24 1.95 5.22
C SER A 31 -13.16 1.39 4.12
N LYS A 32 -14.22 0.70 4.52
CA LYS A 32 -15.22 0.19 3.57
C LYS A 32 -15.87 1.33 2.78
N GLU A 33 -16.09 2.46 3.42
CA GLU A 33 -16.64 3.66 2.82
C GLU A 33 -15.73 4.24 1.74
N GLN A 34 -14.43 4.24 2.00
CA GLN A 34 -13.43 4.71 1.04
C GLN A 34 -13.36 3.79 -0.19
N VAL A 35 -13.37 2.49 0.02
CA VAL A 35 -13.40 1.50 -1.07
C VAL A 35 -14.68 1.62 -1.89
N ALA A 36 -15.84 1.78 -1.23
CA ALA A 36 -17.12 1.97 -1.90
C ALA A 36 -17.16 3.26 -2.73
N ALA A 37 -16.65 4.36 -2.20
CA ALA A 37 -16.52 5.61 -2.96
C ALA A 37 -15.63 5.45 -4.18
N GLY A 38 -14.52 4.74 -4.06
CA GLY A 38 -13.64 4.40 -5.17
C GLY A 38 -14.33 3.53 -6.22
N ALA A 39 -15.15 2.57 -5.79
CA ALA A 39 -15.92 1.72 -6.69
C ALA A 39 -16.92 2.52 -7.54
N GLU A 40 -17.59 3.49 -6.95
CA GLU A 40 -18.53 4.37 -7.68
C GLU A 40 -17.80 5.25 -8.71
N LEU A 41 -16.69 5.87 -8.30
CA LEU A 41 -15.87 6.68 -9.21
C LEU A 41 -15.33 5.84 -10.37
N TYR A 42 -14.86 4.63 -10.06
CA TYR A 42 -14.34 3.69 -11.04
C TYR A 42 -15.42 3.29 -12.06
N ALA A 43 -16.60 2.93 -11.60
CA ALA A 43 -17.69 2.45 -12.46
C ALA A 43 -18.08 3.44 -13.53
N VAL A 44 -18.06 4.72 -13.20
CA VAL A 44 -18.45 5.81 -14.14
C VAL A 44 -17.30 6.19 -15.06
N ASN A 45 -16.07 6.29 -14.53
CA ASN A 45 -14.98 6.96 -15.23
C ASN A 45 -13.91 6.02 -15.78
N CYS A 46 -13.70 4.87 -15.16
CA CYS A 46 -12.60 3.96 -15.48
C CYS A 46 -13.08 2.68 -16.17
N ALA A 47 -14.24 2.16 -15.79
CA ALA A 47 -14.81 0.94 -16.33
C ALA A 47 -15.02 0.95 -17.85
N PRO A 48 -15.38 2.08 -18.51
CA PRO A 48 -15.50 2.08 -19.98
C PRO A 48 -14.26 1.58 -20.72
N CYS A 49 -13.07 1.78 -20.16
CA CYS A 49 -11.81 1.29 -20.74
C CYS A 49 -11.26 0.07 -20.01
N HIS A 50 -11.33 0.05 -18.66
CA HIS A 50 -10.71 -0.98 -17.84
C HIS A 50 -11.63 -2.15 -17.48
N GLY A 51 -12.89 -2.11 -17.91
CA GLY A 51 -13.88 -3.15 -17.67
C GLY A 51 -14.63 -2.96 -16.34
N ALA A 52 -15.89 -3.39 -16.32
CA ALA A 52 -16.70 -3.39 -15.10
C ALA A 52 -16.01 -4.24 -14.03
N ARG A 53 -15.88 -3.73 -12.82
CA ARG A 53 -15.22 -4.41 -11.70
C ARG A 53 -13.77 -4.86 -12.02
N MET A 54 -13.08 -4.13 -12.88
CA MET A 54 -11.74 -4.44 -13.37
C MET A 54 -11.63 -5.81 -14.07
N GLN A 55 -12.72 -6.28 -14.65
CA GLN A 55 -12.76 -7.50 -15.46
C GLN A 55 -12.72 -7.16 -16.95
N ASP A 56 -12.13 -8.04 -17.73
CA ASP A 56 -12.10 -7.95 -19.19
C ASP A 56 -11.63 -6.57 -19.73
N PRO A 57 -10.44 -6.10 -19.35
CA PRO A 57 -9.98 -4.75 -19.69
C PRO A 57 -9.68 -4.54 -21.17
N GLY A 58 -9.76 -5.59 -22.01
CA GLY A 58 -9.40 -5.50 -23.42
C GLY A 58 -7.93 -5.10 -23.60
N ALA A 59 -7.68 -4.01 -24.34
CA ALA A 59 -6.33 -3.49 -24.58
C ALA A 59 -5.78 -2.66 -23.38
N ALA A 60 -6.62 -2.27 -22.43
CA ALA A 60 -6.18 -1.53 -21.25
C ALA A 60 -5.43 -2.44 -20.26
N PHE A 61 -4.60 -1.81 -19.42
CA PHE A 61 -3.89 -2.55 -18.36
C PHE A 61 -4.89 -3.19 -17.39
N ASN A 62 -4.63 -4.46 -17.04
CA ASN A 62 -5.44 -5.16 -16.05
C ASN A 62 -5.15 -4.62 -14.64
N LEU A 63 -6.02 -3.77 -14.13
CA LEU A 63 -5.83 -3.11 -12.83
C LEU A 63 -5.85 -4.07 -11.64
N ARG A 64 -6.43 -5.27 -11.76
CA ARG A 64 -6.34 -6.31 -10.73
C ARG A 64 -4.91 -6.80 -10.50
N LYS A 65 -4.03 -6.61 -11.48
CA LYS A 65 -2.60 -6.95 -11.41
C LYS A 65 -1.73 -5.76 -10.99
N PHE A 66 -2.33 -4.61 -10.67
CA PHE A 66 -1.55 -3.44 -10.27
C PHE A 66 -0.86 -3.70 -8.93
N PRO A 67 0.46 -3.47 -8.81
CA PRO A 67 1.18 -3.73 -7.57
C PRO A 67 0.71 -2.81 -6.44
N PRO A 68 0.31 -3.35 -5.29
CA PRO A 68 -0.22 -2.56 -4.17
C PRO A 68 0.83 -1.69 -3.47
N ASP A 69 2.10 -1.90 -3.72
CA ASP A 69 3.22 -1.10 -3.21
C ASP A 69 3.62 0.07 -4.13
N GLN A 70 2.93 0.25 -5.27
CA GLN A 70 3.25 1.28 -6.27
C GLN A 70 2.21 2.39 -6.35
N ARG A 71 1.78 2.91 -5.20
CA ARG A 71 0.79 4.00 -5.12
C ARG A 71 1.21 5.22 -5.93
N GLU A 72 2.45 5.65 -5.82
CA GLU A 72 2.94 6.84 -6.53
C GLU A 72 2.81 6.68 -8.05
N ARG A 73 3.15 5.51 -8.58
CA ARG A 73 2.97 5.20 -10.01
C ARG A 73 1.50 5.28 -10.42
N PHE A 74 0.58 4.77 -9.59
CA PHE A 74 -0.85 4.86 -9.83
C PHE A 74 -1.30 6.33 -9.88
N VAL A 75 -0.98 7.11 -8.85
CA VAL A 75 -1.34 8.52 -8.75
C VAL A 75 -0.80 9.31 -9.94
N ASN A 76 0.46 9.11 -10.31
CA ASN A 76 1.07 9.78 -11.45
C ASN A 76 0.38 9.41 -12.78
N SER A 77 0.05 8.14 -12.99
CA SER A 77 -0.61 7.68 -14.21
C SER A 77 -2.02 8.24 -14.33
N VAL A 78 -2.79 8.26 -13.25
CA VAL A 78 -4.14 8.84 -13.24
C VAL A 78 -4.10 10.36 -13.41
N THR A 79 -3.22 11.03 -12.69
CA THR A 79 -3.13 12.50 -12.70
C THR A 79 -2.66 13.04 -14.04
N ARG A 80 -1.64 12.43 -14.62
CA ARG A 80 -0.99 12.93 -15.85
C ARG A 80 -1.46 12.24 -17.12
N GLY A 81 -2.20 11.15 -16.99
CA GLY A 81 -2.51 10.26 -18.11
C GLY A 81 -1.33 9.39 -18.51
N LYS A 82 -1.62 8.36 -19.26
CA LYS A 82 -0.59 7.46 -19.82
C LYS A 82 -1.10 6.80 -21.09
N ASN A 83 -0.37 6.93 -22.17
CA ASN A 83 -0.78 6.43 -23.49
C ASN A 83 -2.17 7.00 -23.86
N GLN A 84 -3.16 6.15 -24.10
CA GLN A 84 -4.53 6.57 -24.43
C GLN A 84 -5.38 6.94 -23.23
N MET A 85 -4.91 6.67 -22.01
CA MET A 85 -5.61 7.10 -20.80
C MET A 85 -5.45 8.61 -20.62
N PRO A 86 -6.54 9.38 -20.58
CA PRO A 86 -6.46 10.83 -20.39
C PRO A 86 -5.99 11.21 -18.99
N PRO A 87 -5.48 12.44 -18.80
CA PRO A 87 -5.14 12.96 -17.48
C PRO A 87 -6.39 13.31 -16.68
N TRP A 88 -6.48 12.83 -15.46
CA TRP A 88 -7.61 13.03 -14.55
C TRP A 88 -7.31 14.00 -13.41
N GLY A 89 -6.09 14.55 -13.34
CA GLY A 89 -5.65 15.37 -12.21
C GLY A 89 -6.46 16.63 -11.94
N ASP A 90 -7.00 17.23 -13.01
CA ASP A 90 -7.88 18.43 -12.88
C ASP A 90 -9.35 18.03 -12.69
N PHE A 91 -9.70 16.78 -12.95
CA PHE A 91 -11.07 16.29 -12.82
C PHE A 91 -11.35 15.72 -11.41
N PHE A 92 -10.43 14.94 -10.87
CA PHE A 92 -10.55 14.34 -9.54
C PHE A 92 -9.81 15.16 -8.49
N LYS A 93 -10.43 15.31 -7.32
CA LYS A 93 -9.75 15.78 -6.11
C LYS A 93 -8.78 14.72 -5.58
N PRO A 94 -7.76 15.09 -4.81
CA PRO A 94 -6.82 14.13 -4.23
C PRO A 94 -7.46 13.00 -3.43
N ASP A 95 -8.50 13.27 -2.64
CA ASP A 95 -9.24 12.28 -1.88
C ASP A 95 -10.01 11.29 -2.76
N GLN A 96 -10.47 11.73 -3.93
CA GLN A 96 -11.11 10.87 -4.93
C GLN A 96 -10.09 9.93 -5.59
N ILE A 97 -8.89 10.41 -5.88
CA ILE A 97 -7.79 9.57 -6.38
C ILE A 97 -7.39 8.53 -5.31
N ASP A 98 -7.36 8.92 -4.04
CA ASP A 98 -7.12 8.01 -2.93
C ASP A 98 -8.21 6.94 -2.80
N ALA A 99 -9.47 7.29 -3.00
CA ALA A 99 -10.57 6.34 -3.04
C ALA A 99 -10.47 5.36 -4.21
N LEU A 100 -10.11 5.84 -5.40
CA LEU A 100 -9.83 4.99 -6.56
C LEU A 100 -8.68 4.02 -6.27
N TRP A 101 -7.61 4.49 -5.65
CA TRP A 101 -6.50 3.65 -5.23
C TRP A 101 -6.94 2.56 -4.25
N ALA A 102 -7.75 2.92 -3.25
CA ALA A 102 -8.31 1.97 -2.30
C ALA A 102 -9.12 0.88 -2.99
N TYR A 103 -9.98 1.25 -3.94
CA TYR A 103 -10.77 0.30 -4.70
C TYR A 103 -9.91 -0.61 -5.59
N VAL A 104 -8.98 -0.04 -6.35
CA VAL A 104 -8.12 -0.80 -7.28
C VAL A 104 -7.28 -1.85 -6.53
N THR A 105 -6.82 -1.54 -5.34
CA THR A 105 -5.93 -2.44 -4.58
C THR A 105 -6.67 -3.43 -3.68
N THR A 106 -7.90 -3.15 -3.27
CA THR A 106 -8.61 -3.97 -2.28
C THR A 106 -10.03 -4.37 -2.69
N GLY A 107 -10.67 -3.63 -3.58
CA GLY A 107 -12.12 -3.74 -3.80
C GLY A 107 -12.60 -5.01 -4.46
N GLU A 108 -11.81 -5.61 -5.32
CA GLU A 108 -12.19 -6.78 -6.14
C GLU A 108 -11.18 -7.93 -6.03
N ARG A 109 -10.46 -8.01 -4.93
CA ARG A 109 -9.42 -9.03 -4.67
C ARG A 109 -9.84 -10.01 -3.60
#